data_c28ba4d4134fdbe7aecc64b0f7639920
#
_entry.id   c28ba4d4134fdbe7aecc64b0f7639920
#
_cell.length_a   1.000
_cell.length_b   1.000
_cell.length_c   1.000
_cell.angle_alpha   90.00
_cell.angle_beta   90.00
_cell.angle_gamma   90.00
#
_symmetry.space_group_name_H-M   'P 1'
#
loop_
_entity.id
_entity.type
_entity.pdbx_description
1 polymer ?
#
loop_
_entity_poly.entity_id
_entity_poly.type
_entity_poly.pdbx_seq_one_letter_code
_entity_poly.pdbx_strand_id
1 'polypeptide(L)'
;EEEIRHRSIEKQFWTHVREEDERLPNKVIIGPKDSRNVLINPSELKKIVLFIDADKNKLKNKKVLSYIKHGERQGFHSRSTCSSRELWYQLQYREPWPILFPKIHYDRQTVFSNKSGVQVNCNLYEINPRKKRNNLGILCFLLSSPAILFKELLGRVNLGEGALKTEIIDLEKLLIPKELSSQILKSLRKLAKKYPSPEINSIFKELGTNETEEVSLDKINPARRELDKIIMGDILGLTDDEQLEVYRAVVDLVKSRIEKARSVDKKGK
;
A
#
# COMPACT_ATOMS: atom_id res chain seq x y z
N GLU A 1 13.23 -1.25 24.57
CA GLU A 1 13.98 -0.10 25.17
C GLU A 1 15.13 0.39 24.27
N GLU A 2 15.89 -0.48 23.63
CA GLU A 2 16.93 -0.10 22.64
C GLU A 2 16.34 0.64 21.43
N GLU A 3 15.19 0.21 20.93
CA GLU A 3 14.50 0.84 19.81
C GLU A 3 14.00 2.26 20.14
N ILE A 4 13.66 2.52 21.40
CA ILE A 4 13.24 3.85 21.90
C ILE A 4 14.46 4.77 22.06
N ARG A 5 15.60 4.27 22.49
CA ARG A 5 16.85 5.04 22.59
C ARG A 5 17.39 5.42 21.21
N HIS A 6 17.36 4.53 20.23
CA HIS A 6 17.68 4.85 18.83
C HIS A 6 16.81 5.95 18.26
N ARG A 7 15.49 5.90 18.51
CA ARG A 7 14.54 6.94 18.06
C ARG A 7 14.83 8.32 18.66
N SER A 8 15.32 8.42 19.92
CA SER A 8 15.63 9.70 20.55
C SER A 8 16.91 10.34 20.01
N ILE A 9 17.94 9.55 19.70
CA ILE A 9 19.19 10.03 19.09
C ILE A 9 18.94 10.45 17.64
N GLU A 10 18.21 9.65 16.87
CA GLU A 10 17.80 10.02 15.52
C GLU A 10 16.96 11.30 15.50
N LYS A 11 16.05 11.49 16.43
CA LYS A 11 15.18 12.66 16.47
C LYS A 11 15.96 13.99 16.55
N GLN A 12 17.11 14.03 17.20
CA GLN A 12 17.96 15.23 17.25
C GLN A 12 18.53 15.58 15.86
N PHE A 13 18.98 14.59 15.10
CA PHE A 13 19.51 14.81 13.75
C PHE A 13 18.40 15.18 12.75
N TRP A 14 17.22 14.59 12.88
CA TRP A 14 16.11 14.77 11.97
C TRP A 14 15.44 16.15 12.08
N THR A 15 15.38 16.74 13.25
CA THR A 15 14.83 18.09 13.44
C THR A 15 15.63 19.14 12.66
N HIS A 16 16.92 18.93 12.54
CA HIS A 16 17.83 19.87 11.88
C HIS A 16 17.93 19.71 10.37
N VAL A 17 17.74 18.51 9.85
CA VAL A 17 17.72 18.27 8.41
C VAL A 17 16.43 18.80 7.77
N ARG A 18 15.33 18.83 8.53
CA ARG A 18 14.06 19.39 8.09
C ARG A 18 14.11 20.92 7.85
N GLU A 19 14.91 21.62 8.61
CA GLU A 19 15.08 23.08 8.49
C GLU A 19 15.93 23.47 7.28
N GLU A 20 16.80 22.56 6.80
CA GLU A 20 17.69 22.82 5.65
C GLU A 20 17.07 22.47 4.31
N ASP A 21 16.01 21.66 4.25
CA ASP A 21 15.36 21.23 3.00
C ASP A 21 13.83 21.26 3.10
N GLU A 22 13.28 22.46 3.02
CA GLU A 22 11.82 22.73 3.08
C GLU A 22 11.01 22.07 1.95
N ARG A 23 11.69 21.60 0.89
CA ARG A 23 11.05 21.15 -0.36
C ARG A 23 10.60 19.71 -0.40
N LEU A 24 11.00 18.87 0.57
CA LEU A 24 10.73 17.43 0.50
C LEU A 24 9.78 17.00 1.61
N PRO A 25 8.63 16.40 1.26
CA PRO A 25 7.84 15.65 2.23
C PRO A 25 8.65 14.40 2.60
N ASN A 26 9.55 14.53 3.58
CA ASN A 26 10.39 13.43 4.06
C ASN A 26 9.60 12.30 4.72
N LYS A 27 8.27 12.36 4.67
CA LYS A 27 7.40 11.31 5.17
C LYS A 27 7.48 10.08 4.29
N VAL A 28 7.54 8.92 4.92
CA VAL A 28 7.58 7.62 4.23
C VAL A 28 6.52 6.68 4.76
N ILE A 29 5.82 6.03 3.83
CA ILE A 29 4.94 4.90 4.12
C ILE A 29 5.74 3.59 3.99
N ILE A 30 5.69 2.74 5.03
CA ILE A 30 6.46 1.49 5.07
C ILE A 30 5.59 0.29 4.77
N GLY A 31 4.31 0.35 5.11
CA GLY A 31 3.42 -0.78 4.91
C GLY A 31 1.96 -0.44 5.12
N PRO A 32 1.06 -1.41 4.92
CA PRO A 32 -0.38 -1.18 4.92
C PRO A 32 -0.95 -0.74 6.28
N LYS A 33 -0.20 -0.89 7.37
CA LYS A 33 -0.62 -0.45 8.72
C LYS A 33 -0.39 1.05 8.95
N ASP A 34 0.38 1.73 8.10
CA ASP A 34 0.74 3.13 8.28
C ASP A 34 -0.40 4.10 7.88
N SER A 35 -1.37 3.64 7.09
CA SER A 35 -2.59 4.40 6.78
C SER A 35 -3.83 3.55 6.98
N ARG A 36 -4.87 4.16 7.55
CA ARG A 36 -6.19 3.53 7.68
C ARG A 36 -7.08 3.78 6.46
N ASN A 37 -6.80 4.82 5.71
CA ASN A 37 -7.62 5.30 4.61
C ASN A 37 -6.96 5.08 3.26
N VAL A 38 -7.76 5.04 2.20
CA VAL A 38 -7.28 4.95 0.81
C VAL A 38 -6.40 6.14 0.45
N LEU A 39 -6.78 7.36 0.83
CA LEU A 39 -5.96 8.55 0.61
C LEU A 39 -4.95 8.69 1.76
N ILE A 40 -3.67 8.65 1.44
CA ILE A 40 -2.61 8.82 2.43
C ILE A 40 -2.61 10.25 2.95
N ASN A 41 -2.71 10.38 4.28
CA ASN A 41 -2.52 11.63 4.99
C ASN A 41 -1.09 11.69 5.56
N PRO A 42 -0.20 12.57 5.05
CA PRO A 42 1.18 12.64 5.52
C PRO A 42 1.33 12.96 7.01
N SER A 43 0.36 13.68 7.61
CA SER A 43 0.40 14.04 9.04
C SER A 43 0.27 12.82 9.96
N GLU A 44 -0.35 11.75 9.50
CA GLU A 44 -0.51 10.49 10.26
C GLU A 44 0.73 9.59 10.18
N LEU A 45 1.60 9.80 9.19
CA LEU A 45 2.80 9.01 9.04
C LEU A 45 3.84 9.38 10.10
N LYS A 46 4.33 8.38 10.80
CA LYS A 46 5.29 8.54 11.91
C LYS A 46 6.74 8.52 11.43
N LYS A 47 7.01 7.92 10.28
CA LYS A 47 8.37 7.69 9.77
C LYS A 47 8.73 8.73 8.72
N ILE A 48 10.01 9.06 8.70
CA ILE A 48 10.60 9.99 7.76
C ILE A 48 11.85 9.36 7.15
N VAL A 49 12.24 9.81 5.99
CA VAL A 49 13.44 9.35 5.28
C VAL A 49 14.37 10.53 5.01
N LEU A 50 15.65 10.29 5.12
CA LEU A 50 16.70 11.28 4.87
C LEU A 50 17.30 11.04 3.49
N PHE A 51 17.17 12.02 2.59
CA PHE A 51 17.81 11.99 1.29
C PHE A 51 19.14 12.75 1.35
N ILE A 52 20.24 12.06 1.05
CA ILE A 52 21.57 12.65 0.96
C ILE A 52 22.16 12.20 -0.38
N ASP A 53 22.42 13.17 -1.25
CA ASP A 53 23.01 12.94 -2.56
C ASP A 53 24.24 13.85 -2.76
N ALA A 54 25.13 13.86 -1.77
CA ALA A 54 26.35 14.64 -1.80
C ALA A 54 27.47 13.94 -1.02
N ASP A 55 28.71 14.08 -1.49
CA ASP A 55 29.87 13.62 -0.75
C ASP A 55 30.12 14.43 0.55
N LYS A 56 30.89 13.86 1.48
CA LYS A 56 31.16 14.46 2.79
C LYS A 56 31.80 15.85 2.71
N ASN A 57 32.53 16.15 1.64
CA ASN A 57 33.21 17.45 1.50
C ASN A 57 32.19 18.57 1.27
N LYS A 58 31.12 18.29 0.54
CA LYS A 58 30.00 19.21 0.32
C LYS A 58 29.10 19.35 1.53
N LEU A 59 29.22 18.43 2.52
CA LEU A 59 28.45 18.41 3.76
C LEU A 59 29.21 19.03 4.94
N LYS A 60 30.39 19.62 4.72
CA LYS A 60 31.14 20.30 5.78
C LYS A 60 30.26 21.37 6.44
N ASN A 61 30.30 21.42 7.77
CA ASN A 61 29.50 22.33 8.60
C ASN A 61 27.98 22.05 8.64
N LYS A 62 27.51 20.96 8.04
CA LYS A 62 26.11 20.53 8.13
C LYS A 62 25.92 19.45 9.20
N LYS A 63 24.81 19.48 9.92
CA LYS A 63 24.48 18.49 10.95
C LYS A 63 24.37 17.07 10.40
N VAL A 64 23.97 16.92 9.14
CA VAL A 64 23.91 15.65 8.44
C VAL A 64 25.28 14.94 8.39
N LEU A 65 26.39 15.68 8.30
CA LEU A 65 27.73 15.07 8.36
C LEU A 65 27.97 14.40 9.71
N SER A 66 27.52 15.00 10.80
CA SER A 66 27.62 14.40 12.14
C SER A 66 26.83 13.10 12.24
N TYR A 67 25.66 13.03 11.60
CA TYR A 67 24.86 11.81 11.51
C TYR A 67 25.55 10.72 10.71
N ILE A 68 26.14 11.04 9.55
CA ILE A 68 26.94 10.10 8.75
C ILE A 68 28.12 9.55 9.58
N LYS A 69 28.88 10.43 10.26
CA LYS A 69 30.00 10.03 11.13
C LYS A 69 29.52 9.16 12.31
N HIS A 70 28.32 9.41 12.83
CA HIS A 70 27.72 8.54 13.83
C HIS A 70 27.47 7.13 13.26
N GLY A 71 26.87 7.03 12.07
CA GLY A 71 26.65 5.75 11.39
C GLY A 71 27.94 4.98 11.11
N GLU A 72 29.02 5.68 10.78
CA GLU A 72 30.35 5.08 10.59
C GLU A 72 30.92 4.50 11.89
N ARG A 73 30.81 5.24 12.99
CA ARG A 73 31.21 4.73 14.33
C ARG A 73 30.38 3.51 14.76
N GLN A 74 29.11 3.41 14.32
CA GLN A 74 28.24 2.24 14.55
C GLN A 74 28.49 1.09 13.55
N GLY A 75 29.40 1.23 12.61
CA GLY A 75 29.72 0.21 11.61
C GLY A 75 28.65 0.02 10.52
N PHE A 76 27.74 0.98 10.33
CA PHE A 76 26.67 0.85 9.32
C PHE A 76 27.23 0.81 7.90
N HIS A 77 28.32 1.50 7.63
CA HIS A 77 29.01 1.53 6.33
C HIS A 77 29.54 0.15 5.91
N SER A 78 29.89 -0.72 6.85
CA SER A 78 30.43 -2.06 6.57
C SER A 78 29.36 -3.15 6.39
N ARG A 79 28.08 -2.84 6.56
CA ARG A 79 26.98 -3.78 6.32
C ARG A 79 26.92 -4.15 4.83
N SER A 80 26.61 -5.41 4.51
CA SER A 80 26.58 -5.94 3.14
C SER A 80 25.78 -5.09 2.16
N THR A 81 24.67 -4.52 2.59
CA THR A 81 23.81 -3.64 1.76
C THR A 81 24.36 -2.23 1.56
N CYS A 82 25.38 -1.82 2.33
CA CYS A 82 25.97 -0.49 2.31
C CYS A 82 27.38 -0.50 1.73
N SER A 83 28.17 -1.55 2.01
CA SER A 83 29.59 -1.64 1.67
C SER A 83 29.88 -1.64 0.16
N SER A 84 28.92 -2.07 -0.65
CA SER A 84 29.04 -2.07 -2.12
C SER A 84 28.70 -0.73 -2.77
N ARG A 85 28.27 0.28 -2.00
CA ARG A 85 27.90 1.59 -2.52
C ARG A 85 29.09 2.54 -2.46
N GLU A 86 29.24 3.41 -3.46
CA GLU A 86 30.24 4.46 -3.48
C GLU A 86 30.12 5.38 -2.26
N LEU A 87 28.90 5.83 -1.99
CA LEU A 87 28.55 6.55 -0.76
C LEU A 87 27.54 5.69 0.01
N TRP A 88 27.98 5.02 1.08
CA TRP A 88 27.17 4.07 1.84
C TRP A 88 25.86 4.66 2.36
N TYR A 89 25.80 5.96 2.64
CA TYR A 89 24.66 6.72 3.16
C TYR A 89 23.79 7.34 2.06
N GLN A 90 24.20 7.25 0.80
CA GLN A 90 23.50 7.89 -0.30
C GLN A 90 22.11 7.28 -0.50
N LEU A 91 21.13 8.16 -0.54
CA LEU A 91 19.77 7.86 -0.95
C LEU A 91 19.29 9.01 -1.83
N GLN A 92 19.14 8.73 -3.12
CA GLN A 92 18.65 9.70 -4.09
C GLN A 92 17.13 9.86 -3.95
N TYR A 93 16.68 11.11 -4.03
CA TYR A 93 15.26 11.40 -4.16
C TYR A 93 14.75 10.90 -5.52
N ARG A 94 13.57 10.32 -5.50
CA ARG A 94 12.81 10.01 -6.72
C ARG A 94 11.36 10.44 -6.54
N GLU A 95 10.74 10.87 -7.63
CA GLU A 95 9.33 11.26 -7.64
C GLU A 95 8.46 10.04 -7.29
N PRO A 96 7.67 10.11 -6.22
CA PRO A 96 6.77 9.01 -5.84
C PRO A 96 5.61 8.85 -6.82
N TRP A 97 5.21 7.62 -7.07
CA TRP A 97 4.10 7.33 -7.96
C TRP A 97 2.73 7.42 -7.26
N PRO A 98 1.64 7.65 -8.03
CA PRO A 98 0.35 8.03 -7.48
C PRO A 98 -0.45 6.91 -6.84
N ILE A 99 -0.16 5.64 -7.13
CA ILE A 99 -0.88 4.49 -6.59
C ILE A 99 0.12 3.55 -5.94
N LEU A 100 -0.20 3.10 -4.71
CA LEU A 100 0.64 2.17 -3.96
C LEU A 100 -0.11 0.88 -3.68
N PHE A 101 0.55 -0.23 -3.95
CA PHE A 101 0.02 -1.57 -3.80
C PHE A 101 0.91 -2.39 -2.87
N PRO A 102 0.45 -2.80 -1.68
CA PRO A 102 1.22 -3.62 -0.77
C PRO A 102 1.57 -5.00 -1.36
N LYS A 103 2.78 -5.46 -1.08
CA LYS A 103 3.21 -6.82 -1.49
C LYS A 103 2.54 -7.91 -0.68
N ILE A 104 2.15 -7.60 0.56
CA ILE A 104 1.56 -8.56 1.50
C ILE A 104 0.22 -8.02 1.97
N HIS A 105 -0.79 -8.89 1.90
CA HIS A 105 -2.15 -8.63 2.36
C HIS A 105 -2.58 -9.70 3.36
N TYR A 106 -3.46 -9.30 4.27
CA TYR A 106 -4.20 -10.21 5.14
C TYR A 106 -5.69 -10.14 4.76
N ASP A 107 -6.56 -9.85 5.72
CA ASP A 107 -7.99 -9.61 5.51
C ASP A 107 -8.31 -8.18 5.06
N ARG A 108 -7.38 -7.21 5.29
CA ARG A 108 -7.49 -5.84 4.75
C ARG A 108 -6.92 -5.81 3.33
N GLN A 109 -7.80 -5.51 2.39
CA GLN A 109 -7.46 -5.44 0.97
C GLN A 109 -7.07 -4.01 0.58
N THR A 110 -5.80 -3.70 0.77
CA THR A 110 -5.29 -2.33 0.78
C THR A 110 -4.72 -1.92 -0.59
N VAL A 111 -5.14 -0.78 -1.07
CA VAL A 111 -4.50 -0.01 -2.15
C VAL A 111 -4.57 1.45 -1.77
N PHE A 112 -3.50 2.23 -2.00
CA PHE A 112 -3.46 3.62 -1.58
C PHE A 112 -3.37 4.58 -2.75
N SER A 113 -4.00 5.74 -2.57
CA SER A 113 -3.80 6.94 -3.38
C SER A 113 -2.70 7.79 -2.74
N ASN A 114 -1.58 7.95 -3.42
CA ASN A 114 -0.43 8.76 -2.97
C ASN A 114 -0.45 10.16 -3.61
N LYS A 115 -1.57 10.87 -3.50
CA LYS A 115 -1.68 12.25 -4.02
C LYS A 115 -0.74 13.23 -3.34
N SER A 116 -0.40 12.97 -2.09
CA SER A 116 0.49 13.80 -1.29
C SER A 116 1.97 13.61 -1.59
N GLY A 117 2.33 12.63 -2.45
CA GLY A 117 3.70 12.41 -2.86
C GLY A 117 4.63 11.95 -1.74
N VAL A 118 4.13 11.17 -0.76
CA VAL A 118 5.01 10.62 0.28
C VAL A 118 5.92 9.55 -0.29
N GLN A 119 7.10 9.41 0.28
CA GLN A 119 8.07 8.40 -0.12
C GLN A 119 7.60 7.00 0.27
N VAL A 120 8.13 5.99 -0.41
CA VAL A 120 7.62 4.63 -0.35
C VAL A 120 8.75 3.64 -0.04
N ASN A 121 8.48 2.74 0.90
CA ASN A 121 9.39 1.63 1.20
C ASN A 121 9.18 0.46 0.23
N CYS A 122 10.20 -0.40 0.10
CA CYS A 122 10.18 -1.57 -0.78
C CYS A 122 9.09 -2.62 -0.49
N ASN A 123 8.33 -2.49 0.61
CA ASN A 123 7.19 -3.36 0.92
C ASN A 123 5.92 -3.04 0.11
N LEU A 124 5.93 -1.93 -0.62
CA LEU A 124 4.85 -1.55 -1.51
C LEU A 124 5.37 -1.43 -2.95
N TYR A 125 4.57 -1.87 -3.90
CA TYR A 125 4.76 -1.54 -5.30
C TYR A 125 4.20 -0.16 -5.57
N GLU A 126 4.88 0.57 -6.43
CA GLU A 126 4.43 1.86 -6.94
C GLU A 126 3.90 1.66 -8.36
N ILE A 127 2.71 2.15 -8.64
CA ILE A 127 2.05 2.03 -9.94
C ILE A 127 1.91 3.42 -10.54
N ASN A 128 2.51 3.61 -11.73
CA ASN A 128 2.40 4.83 -12.52
C ASN A 128 1.66 4.54 -13.83
N PRO A 129 0.37 4.86 -13.93
CA PRO A 129 -0.35 4.70 -15.17
C PRO A 129 0.24 5.56 -16.29
N ARG A 130 0.49 4.98 -17.46
CA ARG A 130 1.09 5.67 -18.62
C ARG A 130 0.34 6.96 -19.01
N LYS A 131 -0.99 6.97 -18.80
CA LYS A 131 -1.84 8.17 -18.99
C LYS A 131 -2.34 8.63 -17.62
N LYS A 132 -1.90 9.79 -17.14
CA LYS A 132 -2.31 10.36 -15.81
C LYS A 132 -3.82 10.40 -15.59
N ARG A 133 -4.62 10.60 -16.66
CA ARG A 133 -6.10 10.58 -16.60
C ARG A 133 -6.69 9.25 -16.15
N ASN A 134 -5.93 8.15 -16.21
CA ASN A 134 -6.37 6.82 -15.83
C ASN A 134 -6.10 6.47 -14.36
N ASN A 135 -5.40 7.34 -13.61
CA ASN A 135 -5.04 7.05 -12.20
C ASN A 135 -6.26 6.67 -11.36
N LEU A 136 -7.35 7.45 -11.47
CA LEU A 136 -8.57 7.15 -10.72
C LEU A 136 -9.20 5.82 -11.12
N GLY A 137 -9.27 5.55 -12.43
CA GLY A 137 -9.85 4.30 -12.93
C GLY A 137 -9.07 3.07 -12.46
N ILE A 138 -7.75 3.11 -12.55
CA ILE A 138 -6.88 2.02 -12.09
C ILE A 138 -6.97 1.86 -10.56
N LEU A 139 -6.95 2.95 -9.81
CA LEU A 139 -7.12 2.90 -8.36
C LEU A 139 -8.45 2.25 -7.97
N CYS A 140 -9.55 2.69 -8.58
CA CYS A 140 -10.89 2.15 -8.34
C CYS A 140 -10.98 0.67 -8.71
N PHE A 141 -10.39 0.27 -9.85
CA PHE A 141 -10.36 -1.13 -10.25
C PHE A 141 -9.58 -1.97 -9.22
N LEU A 142 -8.38 -1.55 -8.82
CA LEU A 142 -7.56 -2.28 -7.83
C LEU A 142 -8.21 -2.37 -6.44
N LEU A 143 -9.11 -1.45 -6.11
CA LEU A 143 -9.91 -1.47 -4.88
C LEU A 143 -11.15 -2.34 -4.99
N SER A 144 -11.61 -2.72 -6.19
CA SER A 144 -12.86 -3.46 -6.42
C SER A 144 -12.77 -4.93 -6.01
N SER A 145 -13.92 -5.55 -5.79
CA SER A 145 -14.02 -6.97 -5.42
C SER A 145 -13.49 -7.92 -6.50
N PRO A 146 -13.67 -7.69 -7.81
CA PRO A 146 -12.99 -8.48 -8.84
C PRO A 146 -11.47 -8.47 -8.73
N ALA A 147 -10.86 -7.31 -8.47
CA ALA A 147 -9.40 -7.24 -8.30
C ALA A 147 -8.94 -7.97 -7.04
N ILE A 148 -9.75 -7.96 -5.97
CA ILE A 148 -9.49 -8.76 -4.76
C ILE A 148 -9.57 -10.25 -5.09
N LEU A 149 -10.59 -10.68 -5.81
CA LEU A 149 -10.75 -12.08 -6.25
C LEU A 149 -9.55 -12.54 -7.07
N PHE A 150 -9.15 -11.79 -8.10
CA PHE A 150 -7.97 -12.11 -8.91
C PHE A 150 -6.70 -12.21 -8.05
N LYS A 151 -6.54 -11.31 -7.10
CA LYS A 151 -5.39 -11.31 -6.20
C LYS A 151 -5.36 -12.56 -5.31
N GLU A 152 -6.49 -12.99 -4.76
CA GLU A 152 -6.59 -14.24 -3.99
C GLU A 152 -6.29 -15.48 -4.85
N LEU A 153 -6.70 -15.49 -6.11
CA LEU A 153 -6.46 -16.60 -7.03
C LEU A 153 -5.00 -16.67 -7.53
N LEU A 154 -4.34 -15.52 -7.71
CA LEU A 154 -2.98 -15.44 -8.27
C LEU A 154 -1.88 -15.35 -7.22
N GLY A 155 -2.21 -14.87 -6.02
CA GLY A 155 -1.25 -14.64 -4.95
C GLY A 155 -0.73 -15.93 -4.31
N ARG A 156 0.34 -15.80 -3.54
CA ARG A 156 1.05 -16.93 -2.90
C ARG A 156 0.85 -16.93 -1.40
N VAL A 157 0.43 -18.06 -0.86
CA VAL A 157 0.05 -18.25 0.55
C VAL A 157 1.20 -18.85 1.40
N ASN A 158 2.46 -18.60 1.08
CA ASN A 158 3.60 -19.30 1.63
C ASN A 158 4.26 -18.62 2.87
N LEU A 159 3.67 -17.55 3.41
CA LEU A 159 4.31 -16.73 4.44
C LEU A 159 3.89 -17.06 5.89
N GLY A 160 3.08 -18.07 6.11
CA GLY A 160 2.49 -18.33 7.44
C GLY A 160 1.40 -17.31 7.82
N GLU A 161 0.76 -17.48 8.98
CA GLU A 161 -0.29 -16.61 9.54
C GLU A 161 -1.43 -16.21 8.56
N GLY A 162 -1.54 -16.89 7.41
CA GLY A 162 -2.52 -16.58 6.37
C GLY A 162 -2.24 -15.31 5.58
N ALA A 163 -1.00 -14.86 5.51
CA ALA A 163 -0.61 -13.76 4.64
C ALA A 163 -0.60 -14.15 3.16
N LEU A 164 -1.18 -13.30 2.33
CA LEU A 164 -1.13 -13.41 0.87
C LEU A 164 -0.03 -12.52 0.33
N LYS A 165 0.95 -13.10 -0.37
CA LYS A 165 2.00 -12.35 -1.06
C LYS A 165 1.69 -12.25 -2.54
N THR A 166 1.78 -11.05 -3.09
CA THR A 166 1.65 -10.79 -4.52
C THR A 166 2.99 -10.33 -5.07
N GLU A 167 3.54 -11.05 -6.04
CA GLU A 167 4.75 -10.65 -6.76
C GLU A 167 4.42 -9.85 -8.03
N ILE A 168 5.40 -9.18 -8.62
CA ILE A 168 5.20 -8.40 -9.87
C ILE A 168 4.64 -9.29 -10.98
N ILE A 169 5.17 -10.49 -11.14
CA ILE A 169 4.72 -11.46 -12.15
C ILE A 169 3.24 -11.89 -11.95
N ASP A 170 2.74 -11.85 -10.72
CA ASP A 170 1.34 -12.14 -10.42
C ASP A 170 0.46 -10.93 -10.78
N LEU A 171 0.97 -9.70 -10.53
CA LEU A 171 0.28 -8.46 -10.91
C LEU A 171 0.22 -8.26 -12.42
N GLU A 172 1.21 -8.72 -13.18
CA GLU A 172 1.23 -8.66 -14.64
C GLU A 172 0.11 -9.50 -15.28
N LYS A 173 -0.40 -10.51 -14.57
CA LYS A 173 -1.53 -11.34 -14.98
C LYS A 173 -2.89 -10.73 -14.67
N LEU A 174 -2.91 -9.64 -13.86
CA LEU A 174 -4.14 -8.98 -13.49
C LEU A 174 -4.76 -8.27 -14.70
N LEU A 175 -5.97 -8.67 -15.04
CA LEU A 175 -6.72 -8.05 -16.13
C LEU A 175 -7.26 -6.70 -15.70
N ILE A 176 -6.72 -5.63 -16.27
CA ILE A 176 -7.17 -4.26 -16.03
C ILE A 176 -7.84 -3.72 -17.28
N PRO A 177 -8.99 -3.02 -17.18
CA PRO A 177 -9.62 -2.39 -18.32
C PRO A 177 -8.65 -1.44 -19.04
N LYS A 178 -8.41 -1.68 -20.33
CA LYS A 178 -7.45 -0.90 -21.14
C LYS A 178 -7.87 0.57 -21.26
N GLU A 179 -9.17 0.78 -21.46
CA GLU A 179 -9.78 2.11 -21.59
C GLU A 179 -11.12 2.14 -20.86
N LEU A 180 -11.43 3.28 -20.28
CA LEU A 180 -12.71 3.55 -19.63
C LEU A 180 -13.43 4.65 -20.43
N SER A 181 -14.73 4.45 -20.67
CA SER A 181 -15.55 5.47 -21.30
C SER A 181 -15.61 6.75 -20.46
N SER A 182 -15.90 7.88 -21.11
CA SER A 182 -16.08 9.16 -20.40
C SER A 182 -17.22 9.09 -19.38
N GLN A 183 -18.26 8.31 -19.63
CA GLN A 183 -19.36 8.06 -18.72
C GLN A 183 -18.89 7.33 -17.45
N ILE A 184 -18.16 6.24 -17.59
CA ILE A 184 -17.58 5.49 -16.43
C ILE A 184 -16.66 6.41 -15.62
N LEU A 185 -15.77 7.15 -16.27
CA LEU A 185 -14.91 8.09 -15.57
C LEU A 185 -15.68 9.17 -14.81
N LYS A 186 -16.82 9.63 -15.33
CA LYS A 186 -17.72 10.57 -14.65
C LYS A 186 -18.34 9.94 -13.40
N SER A 187 -18.81 8.69 -13.50
CA SER A 187 -19.36 7.92 -12.36
C SER A 187 -18.30 7.71 -11.27
N LEU A 188 -17.10 7.29 -11.63
CA LEU A 188 -15.99 7.12 -10.67
C LEU A 188 -15.56 8.45 -10.00
N ARG A 189 -15.58 9.56 -10.73
CA ARG A 189 -15.33 10.89 -10.13
C ARG A 189 -16.43 11.31 -9.16
N LYS A 190 -17.69 11.01 -9.46
CA LYS A 190 -18.81 11.24 -8.54
C LYS A 190 -18.66 10.41 -7.28
N LEU A 191 -18.32 9.13 -7.42
CA LEU A 191 -18.05 8.22 -6.30
C LEU A 191 -16.90 8.75 -5.44
N ALA A 192 -15.77 9.13 -6.04
CA ALA A 192 -14.62 9.67 -5.32
C ALA A 192 -14.89 11.00 -4.60
N LYS A 193 -15.86 11.79 -5.07
CA LYS A 193 -16.34 12.98 -4.36
C LYS A 193 -17.24 12.62 -3.17
N LYS A 194 -18.05 11.59 -3.31
CA LYS A 194 -18.93 11.11 -2.24
C LYS A 194 -18.15 10.43 -1.11
N TYR A 195 -17.08 9.69 -1.47
CA TYR A 195 -16.19 8.98 -0.56
C TYR A 195 -14.73 9.40 -0.82
N PRO A 196 -14.31 10.59 -0.38
CA PRO A 196 -13.00 11.16 -0.76
C PRO A 196 -11.82 10.39 -0.19
N SER A 197 -12.00 9.75 0.96
CA SER A 197 -10.98 8.94 1.61
C SER A 197 -11.63 7.83 2.44
N PRO A 198 -12.17 6.77 1.80
CA PRO A 198 -12.83 5.71 2.54
C PRO A 198 -11.83 4.98 3.44
N GLU A 199 -12.29 4.58 4.61
CA GLU A 199 -11.53 3.72 5.52
C GLU A 199 -11.39 2.33 4.89
N ILE A 200 -10.20 1.75 5.00
CA ILE A 200 -9.91 0.39 4.57
C ILE A 200 -10.17 -0.56 5.74
N ASN A 201 -11.26 -1.27 5.70
CA ASN A 201 -11.63 -2.27 6.69
C ASN A 201 -11.14 -3.67 6.31
N SER A 202 -11.36 -4.65 7.18
CA SER A 202 -11.27 -6.05 6.78
C SER A 202 -12.30 -6.35 5.70
N ILE A 203 -12.01 -7.28 4.80
CA ILE A 203 -12.95 -7.64 3.74
C ILE A 203 -14.28 -8.17 4.30
N PHE A 204 -14.22 -8.87 5.42
CA PHE A 204 -15.41 -9.37 6.11
C PHE A 204 -16.32 -8.24 6.63
N LYS A 205 -15.71 -7.16 7.17
CA LYS A 205 -16.49 -5.97 7.57
C LYS A 205 -17.05 -5.23 6.36
N GLU A 206 -16.32 -5.21 5.25
CA GLU A 206 -16.79 -4.57 4.02
C GLU A 206 -17.90 -5.35 3.31
N LEU A 207 -17.89 -6.67 3.42
CA LEU A 207 -18.93 -7.55 2.86
C LEU A 207 -20.01 -7.94 3.87
N GLY A 208 -19.91 -7.47 5.13
CA GLY A 208 -20.92 -7.59 6.18
C GLY A 208 -20.97 -8.94 6.87
N THR A 209 -20.13 -9.90 6.51
CA THR A 209 -20.06 -11.24 7.12
C THR A 209 -18.74 -11.93 6.80
N ASN A 210 -18.41 -12.95 7.59
CA ASN A 210 -17.32 -13.91 7.32
C ASN A 210 -17.85 -15.31 6.91
N GLU A 211 -19.17 -15.45 6.73
CA GLU A 211 -19.82 -16.70 6.30
C GLU A 211 -20.31 -16.55 4.87
N THR A 212 -19.88 -17.45 3.98
CA THR A 212 -20.16 -17.39 2.55
C THR A 212 -21.65 -17.40 2.23
N GLU A 213 -22.41 -18.19 2.97
CA GLU A 213 -23.87 -18.35 2.80
C GLU A 213 -24.66 -17.12 3.26
N GLU A 214 -24.06 -16.31 4.16
CA GLU A 214 -24.72 -15.11 4.70
C GLU A 214 -24.45 -13.85 3.88
N VAL A 215 -23.59 -13.94 2.85
CA VAL A 215 -23.29 -12.80 1.98
C VAL A 215 -24.56 -12.37 1.25
N SER A 216 -24.92 -11.11 1.40
CA SER A 216 -26.09 -10.51 0.75
C SER A 216 -25.80 -9.05 0.37
N LEU A 217 -26.43 -8.58 -0.70
CA LEU A 217 -26.13 -7.26 -1.28
C LEU A 217 -26.46 -6.08 -0.35
N ASP A 218 -27.42 -6.25 0.54
CA ASP A 218 -27.86 -5.26 1.53
C ASP A 218 -26.90 -5.11 2.71
N LYS A 219 -26.09 -6.14 3.01
CA LYS A 219 -25.08 -6.11 4.08
C LYS A 219 -23.76 -5.46 3.66
N ILE A 220 -23.52 -5.31 2.35
CA ILE A 220 -22.25 -4.80 1.84
C ILE A 220 -22.10 -3.31 2.16
N ASN A 221 -20.90 -2.92 2.61
CA ASN A 221 -20.57 -1.52 2.84
C ASN A 221 -20.98 -0.65 1.64
N PRO A 222 -21.72 0.45 1.85
CA PRO A 222 -22.26 1.26 0.75
C PRO A 222 -21.18 1.78 -0.22
N ALA A 223 -20.02 2.21 0.28
CA ALA A 223 -18.94 2.69 -0.59
C ALA A 223 -18.38 1.58 -1.47
N ARG A 224 -18.22 0.36 -0.91
CA ARG A 224 -17.83 -0.86 -1.62
C ARG A 224 -18.87 -1.22 -2.67
N ARG A 225 -20.15 -1.28 -2.28
CA ARG A 225 -21.24 -1.65 -3.18
C ARG A 225 -21.37 -0.69 -4.37
N GLU A 226 -21.27 0.63 -4.13
CA GLU A 226 -21.32 1.63 -5.21
C GLU A 226 -20.11 1.52 -6.16
N LEU A 227 -18.91 1.27 -5.63
CA LEU A 227 -17.73 1.02 -6.46
C LEU A 227 -17.92 -0.22 -7.33
N ASP A 228 -18.33 -1.31 -6.72
CA ASP A 228 -18.46 -2.61 -7.38
C ASP A 228 -19.61 -2.63 -8.39
N LYS A 229 -20.70 -1.87 -8.19
CA LYS A 229 -21.73 -1.66 -9.21
C LYS A 229 -21.16 -1.04 -10.50
N ILE A 230 -20.26 -0.06 -10.37
CA ILE A 230 -19.61 0.54 -11.55
C ILE A 230 -18.65 -0.47 -12.19
N ILE A 231 -17.83 -1.16 -11.40
CA ILE A 231 -16.79 -2.06 -11.95
C ILE A 231 -17.44 -3.36 -12.46
N MET A 232 -18.25 -4.03 -11.66
CA MET A 232 -18.87 -5.31 -12.03
C MET A 232 -20.07 -5.14 -12.95
N GLY A 233 -20.93 -4.16 -12.68
CA GLY A 233 -22.12 -3.91 -13.49
C GLY A 233 -21.80 -3.15 -14.78
N ASP A 234 -21.35 -1.89 -14.67
CA ASP A 234 -21.22 -1.00 -15.83
C ASP A 234 -20.03 -1.36 -16.74
N ILE A 235 -18.94 -1.94 -16.20
CA ILE A 235 -17.73 -2.29 -16.96
C ILE A 235 -17.74 -3.76 -17.37
N LEU A 236 -18.01 -4.69 -16.43
CA LEU A 236 -17.94 -6.13 -16.68
C LEU A 236 -19.29 -6.72 -17.14
N GLY A 237 -20.39 -5.99 -16.99
CA GLY A 237 -21.72 -6.43 -17.42
C GLY A 237 -22.36 -7.50 -16.54
N LEU A 238 -21.87 -7.68 -15.29
CA LEU A 238 -22.36 -8.71 -14.38
C LEU A 238 -23.73 -8.31 -13.79
N THR A 239 -24.66 -9.25 -13.77
CA THR A 239 -25.94 -9.14 -13.05
C THR A 239 -25.71 -9.07 -11.54
N ASP A 240 -26.74 -8.68 -10.75
CA ASP A 240 -26.64 -8.65 -9.28
C ASP A 240 -26.37 -10.04 -8.69
N ASP A 241 -26.90 -11.11 -9.28
CA ASP A 241 -26.64 -12.49 -8.84
C ASP A 241 -25.17 -12.89 -9.09
N GLU A 242 -24.64 -12.59 -10.28
CA GLU A 242 -23.22 -12.83 -10.58
C GLU A 242 -22.29 -12.00 -9.71
N GLN A 243 -22.65 -10.75 -9.39
CA GLN A 243 -21.89 -9.92 -8.43
C GLN A 243 -21.92 -10.54 -7.04
N LEU A 244 -23.05 -11.12 -6.61
CA LEU A 244 -23.17 -11.83 -5.33
C LEU A 244 -22.22 -13.03 -5.26
N GLU A 245 -22.10 -13.79 -6.35
CA GLU A 245 -21.15 -14.91 -6.44
C GLU A 245 -19.69 -14.44 -6.34
N VAL A 246 -19.32 -13.30 -6.91
CA VAL A 246 -18.00 -12.70 -6.75
C VAL A 246 -17.72 -12.39 -5.27
N TYR A 247 -18.69 -11.82 -4.54
CA TYR A 247 -18.53 -11.53 -3.11
C TYR A 247 -18.40 -12.80 -2.27
N ARG A 248 -19.21 -13.83 -2.55
CA ARG A 248 -19.11 -15.13 -1.89
C ARG A 248 -17.74 -15.77 -2.11
N ALA A 249 -17.26 -15.77 -3.35
CA ALA A 249 -15.93 -16.30 -3.66
C ALA A 249 -14.81 -15.54 -2.93
N VAL A 250 -14.90 -14.21 -2.79
CA VAL A 250 -13.93 -13.42 -2.02
C VAL A 250 -13.96 -13.79 -0.54
N VAL A 251 -15.13 -13.91 0.07
CA VAL A 251 -15.26 -14.33 1.49
C VAL A 251 -14.66 -15.72 1.68
N ASP A 252 -15.04 -16.68 0.84
CA ASP A 252 -14.57 -18.08 0.93
C ASP A 252 -13.05 -18.18 0.84
N LEU A 253 -12.44 -17.56 -0.19
CA LEU A 253 -10.99 -17.64 -0.40
C LEU A 253 -10.20 -17.00 0.74
N VAL A 254 -10.61 -15.79 1.20
CA VAL A 254 -9.92 -15.11 2.30
C VAL A 254 -10.07 -15.88 3.60
N LYS A 255 -11.28 -16.37 3.92
CA LYS A 255 -11.55 -17.19 5.12
C LYS A 255 -10.74 -18.47 5.10
N SER A 256 -10.85 -19.25 4.02
CA SER A 256 -10.13 -20.52 3.85
C SER A 256 -8.60 -20.35 4.02
N ARG A 257 -8.02 -19.29 3.44
CA ARG A 257 -6.60 -18.98 3.58
C ARG A 257 -6.20 -18.72 5.03
N ILE A 258 -6.98 -17.91 5.76
CA ILE A 258 -6.70 -17.55 7.16
C ILE A 258 -6.88 -18.77 8.09
N GLU A 259 -7.95 -19.54 7.91
CA GLU A 259 -8.23 -20.73 8.71
C GLU A 259 -7.19 -21.84 8.51
N LYS A 260 -6.77 -22.06 7.27
CA LYS A 260 -5.70 -23.02 6.95
C LYS A 260 -4.41 -22.68 7.68
N ALA A 261 -4.03 -21.40 7.72
CA ALA A 261 -2.84 -20.97 8.44
C ALA A 261 -2.96 -21.22 9.95
N ARG A 262 -4.11 -20.86 10.55
CA ARG A 262 -4.37 -21.10 11.99
C ARG A 262 -4.35 -22.61 12.37
N SER A 263 -4.75 -23.48 11.46
CA SER A 263 -4.75 -24.93 11.70
C SER A 263 -3.33 -25.52 11.72
N VAL A 264 -2.40 -24.94 10.96
CA VAL A 264 -0.99 -25.36 10.94
C VAL A 264 -0.28 -24.92 12.22
N ASP A 265 -0.52 -23.66 12.68
CA ASP A 265 0.07 -23.14 13.92
C ASP A 265 -0.36 -23.93 15.18
N LYS A 266 -1.57 -24.51 15.19
CA LYS A 266 -2.05 -25.36 16.29
C LYS A 266 -1.42 -26.75 16.31
N LYS A 267 -0.90 -27.26 15.19
CA LYS A 267 -0.24 -28.57 15.11
C LYS A 267 1.27 -28.50 15.38
N GLY A 268 1.84 -27.29 15.43
CA GLY A 268 3.26 -27.08 15.69
C GLY A 268 3.59 -26.69 17.14
N LYS A 269 2.58 -26.64 18.00
CA LYS A 269 2.70 -26.52 19.48
C LYS A 269 2.32 -27.83 20.15
#